data_baea30cc78fbd8d62a8703819bf154ce
#
_entry.id   baea30cc78fbd8d62a8703819bf154ce
#
_cell.length_a   1.000
_cell.length_b   1.000
_cell.length_c   1.000
_cell.angle_alpha   90.00
_cell.angle_beta   90.00
_cell.angle_gamma   90.00
#
_symmetry.space_group_name_H-M   'P 1'
#
loop_
_entity.id
_entity.type
_entity.pdbx_description
1 polymer ?
#
loop_
_entity_poly.entity_id
_entity_poly.type
_entity_poly.pdbx_seq_one_letter_code
_entity_poly.pdbx_strand_id
1 'polypeptide(L)'
;MSRAGVVVVTRPLRYTLEILEDGNSRSIPSEKGIDVRIAIDVLSLTYQKALDVALIFSQDQDLAELATEIRGLARRQKRWLKIASAFPVGPGTDNTRGINGADWIRIDRATYDSCLDPNEYR
;
A
#
# COMPACT_ATOMS: atom_id res chain seq x y z
N MET A 1 -2.24 -6.77 18.10
CA MET A 1 -3.03 -7.98 18.29
C MET A 1 -3.96 -8.18 17.11
N SER A 2 -3.81 -9.29 16.43
CA SER A 2 -4.60 -9.56 15.22
C SER A 2 -5.99 -10.09 15.63
N ARG A 3 -7.04 -9.31 15.35
CA ARG A 3 -8.41 -9.82 15.35
C ARG A 3 -8.85 -9.99 13.90
N ALA A 4 -9.69 -10.95 13.61
CA ALA A 4 -10.21 -11.24 12.26
C ALA A 4 -9.13 -11.60 11.21
N GLY A 5 -8.03 -12.23 11.63
CA GLY A 5 -7.00 -12.70 10.70
C GLY A 5 -6.08 -11.62 10.12
N VAL A 6 -6.12 -10.41 10.68
CA VAL A 6 -5.25 -9.31 10.25
C VAL A 6 -3.89 -9.39 10.94
N VAL A 7 -2.83 -9.39 10.17
CA VAL A 7 -1.45 -9.26 10.68
C VAL A 7 -1.07 -7.79 10.71
N VAL A 8 -0.67 -7.29 11.88
CA VAL A 8 -0.28 -5.89 12.05
C VAL A 8 1.24 -5.79 12.13
N VAL A 9 1.83 -5.01 11.25
CA VAL A 9 3.26 -4.68 11.27
C VAL A 9 3.40 -3.18 11.44
N THR A 10 4.15 -2.77 12.46
CA THR A 10 4.35 -1.36 12.76
C THR A 10 5.81 -0.95 12.57
N ARG A 11 6.00 0.33 12.30
CA ARG A 11 7.31 0.98 12.25
C ARG A 11 7.26 2.24 13.08
N PRO A 12 8.31 2.54 13.86
CA PRO A 12 8.38 3.82 14.57
C PRO A 12 8.46 4.97 13.56
N LEU A 13 7.77 6.06 13.86
CA LEU A 13 7.91 7.29 13.09
C LEU A 13 9.33 7.83 13.23
N ARG A 14 9.86 8.33 12.14
CA ARG A 14 11.09 9.12 12.14
C ARG A 14 10.74 10.60 12.10
N TYR A 15 11.57 11.41 12.74
CA TYR A 15 11.38 12.85 12.82
C TYR A 15 12.53 13.54 12.09
N THR A 16 12.18 14.51 11.25
CA THR A 16 13.13 15.41 10.61
C THR A 16 12.92 16.81 11.15
N LEU A 17 14.02 17.58 11.29
CA LEU A 17 13.96 18.98 11.69
C LEU A 17 13.71 19.85 10.45
N GLU A 18 12.69 20.70 10.52
CA GLU A 18 12.45 21.76 9.55
C GLU A 18 12.82 23.08 10.18
N ILE A 19 13.65 23.85 9.49
CA ILE A 19 14.01 25.21 9.91
C ILE A 19 12.99 26.17 9.29
N LEU A 20 12.28 26.89 10.16
CA LEU A 20 11.27 27.87 9.75
C LEU A 20 11.95 29.19 9.36
N GLU A 21 11.23 30.05 8.61
CA GLU A 21 11.73 31.36 8.16
C GLU A 21 12.12 32.27 9.32
N ASP A 22 11.52 32.11 10.49
CA ASP A 22 11.82 32.87 11.72
C ASP A 22 13.05 32.34 12.50
N GLY A 23 13.73 31.32 11.96
CA GLY A 23 14.89 30.68 12.60
C GLY A 23 14.55 29.61 13.63
N ASN A 24 13.27 29.40 13.95
CA ASN A 24 12.82 28.31 14.79
C ASN A 24 12.84 26.99 14.02
N SER A 25 12.88 25.88 14.75
CA SER A 25 12.81 24.53 14.17
C SER A 25 11.59 23.79 14.72
N ARG A 26 11.06 22.90 13.91
CA ARG A 26 10.01 21.94 14.34
C ARG A 26 10.37 20.54 13.90
N SER A 27 9.97 19.56 14.69
CA SER A 27 10.04 18.13 14.31
C SER A 27 8.86 17.77 13.45
N ILE A 28 9.13 17.20 12.26
CA ILE A 28 8.12 16.68 11.36
C ILE A 28 8.17 15.16 11.42
N PRO A 29 7.07 14.50 11.81
CA PRO A 29 7.02 13.05 11.74
C PRO A 29 6.97 12.60 10.27
N SER A 30 7.72 11.55 9.94
CA SER A 30 7.68 10.94 8.63
C SER A 30 7.69 9.42 8.73
N GLU A 31 6.91 8.78 7.85
CA GLU A 31 6.98 7.34 7.67
C GLU A 31 8.13 7.00 6.74
N LYS A 32 8.92 6.01 7.15
CA LYS A 32 9.98 5.46 6.30
C LYS A 32 10.03 3.96 6.42
N GLY A 33 10.24 3.30 5.29
CA GLY A 33 10.40 1.86 5.23
C GLY A 33 9.11 1.06 5.15
N ILE A 34 7.94 1.71 5.16
CA ILE A 34 6.65 1.00 5.03
C ILE A 34 6.53 0.36 3.64
N ASP A 35 6.83 1.10 2.58
CA ASP A 35 6.75 0.57 1.20
C ASP A 35 7.74 -0.57 0.99
N VAL A 36 8.94 -0.45 1.53
CA VAL A 36 9.94 -1.53 1.50
C VAL A 36 9.41 -2.76 2.22
N ARG A 37 8.77 -2.58 3.38
CA ARG A 37 8.17 -3.71 4.11
C ARG A 37 7.05 -4.36 3.34
N ILE A 38 6.17 -3.59 2.72
CA ILE A 38 5.09 -4.11 1.86
C ILE A 38 5.70 -4.94 0.72
N ALA A 39 6.70 -4.40 0.03
CA ALA A 39 7.36 -5.10 -1.06
C ALA A 39 7.99 -6.43 -0.61
N ILE A 40 8.70 -6.42 0.51
CA ILE A 40 9.33 -7.62 1.06
C ILE A 40 8.26 -8.66 1.44
N ASP A 41 7.21 -8.26 2.10
CA ASP A 41 6.16 -9.18 2.52
C ASP A 41 5.43 -9.80 1.31
N VAL A 42 5.11 -9.01 0.30
CA VAL A 42 4.47 -9.52 -0.92
C VAL A 42 5.39 -10.50 -1.65
N LEU A 43 6.65 -10.16 -1.83
CA LEU A 43 7.62 -11.04 -2.48
C LEU A 43 7.81 -12.34 -1.69
N SER A 44 7.99 -12.25 -0.39
CA SER A 44 8.17 -13.41 0.48
C SER A 44 6.98 -14.37 0.42
N LEU A 45 5.76 -13.83 0.54
CA LEU A 45 4.53 -14.63 0.44
C LEU A 45 4.35 -15.24 -0.95
N THR A 46 4.78 -14.54 -1.99
CA THR A 46 4.74 -15.06 -3.36
C THR A 46 5.71 -16.21 -3.55
N TYR A 47 6.95 -16.08 -3.09
CA TYR A 47 7.93 -17.17 -3.13
C TYR A 47 7.49 -18.40 -2.36
N GLN A 48 6.85 -18.20 -1.21
CA GLN A 48 6.31 -19.28 -0.39
C GLN A 48 5.03 -19.91 -0.97
N LYS A 49 4.54 -19.39 -2.10
CA LYS A 49 3.25 -19.77 -2.70
C LYS A 49 2.06 -19.63 -1.74
N ALA A 50 2.15 -18.66 -0.84
CA ALA A 50 1.12 -18.36 0.16
C ALA A 50 0.05 -17.41 -0.35
N LEU A 51 0.25 -16.77 -1.52
CA LEU A 51 -0.73 -15.91 -2.17
C LEU A 51 -0.73 -16.14 -3.68
N ASP A 52 -1.89 -15.88 -4.30
CA ASP A 52 -2.07 -15.81 -5.75
C ASP A 52 -2.40 -14.39 -6.19
N VAL A 53 -2.98 -13.60 -5.30
CA VAL A 53 -3.38 -12.21 -5.54
C VAL A 53 -2.82 -11.33 -4.43
N ALA A 54 -2.08 -10.31 -4.80
CA ALA A 54 -1.68 -9.22 -3.91
C ALA A 54 -2.53 -7.99 -4.23
N LEU A 55 -3.40 -7.60 -3.29
CA LEU A 55 -4.19 -6.38 -3.39
C LEU A 55 -3.57 -5.33 -2.46
N ILE A 56 -3.07 -4.25 -3.04
CA ILE A 56 -2.37 -3.20 -2.31
C ILE A 56 -3.20 -1.91 -2.37
N PHE A 57 -3.54 -1.37 -1.22
CA PHE A 57 -4.20 -0.07 -1.12
C PHE A 57 -3.15 1.03 -1.15
N SER A 58 -2.67 1.35 -2.34
CA SER A 58 -1.66 2.38 -2.56
C SER A 58 -1.65 2.83 -4.03
N GLN A 59 -1.24 4.07 -4.24
CA GLN A 59 -0.95 4.66 -5.55
C GLN A 59 0.53 5.01 -5.71
N ASP A 60 1.36 4.62 -4.74
CA ASP A 60 2.76 4.99 -4.71
C ASP A 60 3.54 4.27 -5.82
N GLN A 61 4.11 5.06 -6.73
CA GLN A 61 4.87 4.54 -7.87
C GLN A 61 6.20 3.89 -7.45
N ASP A 62 6.67 4.09 -6.23
CA ASP A 62 7.81 3.34 -5.71
C ASP A 62 7.54 1.83 -5.66
N LEU A 63 6.26 1.44 -5.63
CA LEU A 63 5.85 0.03 -5.69
C LEU A 63 5.75 -0.53 -7.12
N ALA A 64 6.06 0.25 -8.15
CA ALA A 64 6.02 -0.22 -9.54
C ALA A 64 7.06 -1.33 -9.81
N GLU A 65 8.21 -1.26 -9.16
CA GLU A 65 9.22 -2.32 -9.27
C GLU A 65 8.71 -3.65 -8.69
N LEU A 66 7.94 -3.60 -7.61
CA LEU A 66 7.28 -4.78 -7.07
C LEU A 66 6.32 -5.41 -8.09
N ALA A 67 5.50 -4.61 -8.75
CA ALA A 67 4.59 -5.08 -9.78
C ALA A 67 5.34 -5.78 -10.92
N THR A 68 6.43 -5.20 -11.37
CA THR A 68 7.31 -5.79 -12.40
C THR A 68 7.89 -7.13 -11.95
N GLU A 69 8.35 -7.21 -10.72
CA GLU A 69 8.94 -8.44 -10.17
C GLU A 69 7.89 -9.55 -10.02
N ILE A 70 6.70 -9.24 -9.56
CA ILE A 70 5.60 -10.22 -9.45
C ILE A 70 5.22 -10.77 -10.83
N ARG A 71 5.13 -9.93 -11.85
CA ARG A 71 4.86 -10.37 -13.22
C ARG A 71 5.99 -11.26 -13.76
N GLY A 72 7.24 -10.93 -13.43
CA GLY A 72 8.41 -11.76 -13.75
C GLY A 72 8.36 -13.12 -13.08
N LEU A 73 8.01 -13.18 -11.79
CA LEU A 73 7.85 -14.43 -11.06
C LEU A 73 6.75 -15.31 -11.65
N ALA A 74 5.63 -14.72 -12.04
CA ALA A 74 4.54 -15.46 -12.68
C ALA A 74 5.03 -16.19 -13.95
N ARG A 75 5.84 -15.51 -14.78
CA ARG A 75 6.43 -16.10 -15.99
C ARG A 75 7.46 -17.20 -15.65
N ARG A 76 8.37 -16.92 -14.71
CA ARG A 76 9.45 -17.87 -14.34
C ARG A 76 8.90 -19.14 -13.67
N GLN A 77 7.90 -18.97 -12.81
CA GLN A 77 7.27 -20.08 -12.07
C GLN A 77 6.12 -20.73 -12.84
N LYS A 78 5.77 -20.21 -14.00
CA LYS A 78 4.62 -20.69 -14.83
C LYS A 78 3.35 -20.83 -14.01
N ARG A 79 3.05 -19.81 -13.21
CA ARG A 79 1.83 -19.78 -12.39
C ARG A 79 1.11 -18.45 -12.54
N TRP A 80 -0.21 -18.50 -12.34
CA TRP A 80 -1.04 -17.31 -12.35
C TRP A 80 -0.84 -16.53 -11.05
N LEU A 81 -0.43 -15.27 -11.20
CA LEU A 81 -0.30 -14.30 -10.10
C LEU A 81 -0.91 -12.98 -10.53
N LYS A 82 -1.56 -12.31 -9.60
CA LYS A 82 -2.13 -10.99 -9.82
C LYS A 82 -1.62 -10.00 -8.77
N ILE A 83 -1.25 -8.81 -9.22
CA ILE A 83 -1.00 -7.66 -8.36
C ILE A 83 -1.95 -6.54 -8.76
N ALA A 84 -2.66 -5.98 -7.79
CA ALA A 84 -3.64 -4.93 -8.00
C ALA A 84 -3.39 -3.77 -7.04
N SER A 85 -3.57 -2.56 -7.55
CA SER A 85 -3.52 -1.29 -6.81
C SER A 85 -4.94 -0.78 -6.65
N ALA A 86 -5.41 -0.68 -5.41
CA ALA A 86 -6.73 -0.16 -5.09
C ALA A 86 -6.61 1.25 -4.52
N PHE A 87 -7.47 2.17 -4.98
CA PHE A 87 -7.41 3.56 -4.59
C PHE A 87 -8.76 4.25 -4.74
N PRO A 88 -9.02 5.30 -3.93
CA PRO A 88 -10.28 6.02 -4.01
C PRO A 88 -10.36 6.89 -5.25
N VAL A 89 -11.55 7.00 -5.83
CA VAL A 89 -11.87 7.93 -6.92
C VAL A 89 -13.16 8.66 -6.61
N GLY A 90 -13.26 9.91 -7.04
CA GLY A 90 -14.46 10.73 -6.88
C GLY A 90 -14.15 12.21 -7.01
N PRO A 91 -15.17 13.07 -6.78
CA PRO A 91 -14.97 14.52 -6.75
C PRO A 91 -13.92 14.89 -5.69
N GLY A 92 -12.93 15.69 -6.07
CA GLY A 92 -11.86 16.13 -5.17
C GLY A 92 -10.65 15.19 -5.08
N THR A 93 -10.64 14.07 -5.82
CA THR A 93 -9.44 13.25 -5.95
C THR A 93 -8.63 13.71 -7.17
N ASP A 94 -7.39 14.12 -6.92
CA ASP A 94 -6.50 14.62 -8.00
C ASP A 94 -5.73 13.47 -8.66
N ASN A 95 -5.28 12.51 -7.88
CA ASN A 95 -4.53 11.37 -8.39
C ASN A 95 -5.50 10.25 -8.84
N THR A 96 -5.52 10.01 -10.14
CA THR A 96 -6.39 9.01 -10.78
C THR A 96 -5.63 7.77 -11.27
N ARG A 97 -4.36 7.62 -10.87
CA ARG A 97 -3.47 6.56 -11.34
C ARG A 97 -3.14 5.60 -10.21
N GLY A 98 -3.25 4.31 -10.51
CA GLY A 98 -2.72 3.26 -9.66
C GLY A 98 -1.22 3.03 -9.89
N ILE A 99 -0.69 2.00 -9.24
CA ILE A 99 0.70 1.60 -9.39
C ILE A 99 0.92 1.10 -10.83
N ASN A 100 1.95 1.64 -11.51
CA ASN A 100 2.30 1.20 -12.86
C ASN A 100 2.65 -0.30 -12.86
N GLY A 101 2.13 -1.02 -13.84
CA GLY A 101 2.35 -2.46 -13.97
C GLY A 101 1.40 -3.33 -13.15
N ALA A 102 0.64 -2.78 -12.22
CA ALA A 102 -0.43 -3.46 -11.51
C ALA A 102 -1.77 -3.26 -12.21
N ASP A 103 -2.73 -4.12 -11.91
CA ASP A 103 -4.12 -3.86 -12.27
C ASP A 103 -4.68 -2.76 -11.34
N TRP A 104 -5.59 -1.93 -11.84
CA TRP A 104 -6.13 -0.82 -11.07
C TRP A 104 -7.57 -1.09 -10.67
N ILE A 105 -7.84 -0.94 -9.38
CA ILE A 105 -9.16 -1.08 -8.80
C ILE A 105 -9.58 0.27 -8.22
N ARG A 106 -10.52 0.92 -8.88
CA ARG A 106 -11.06 2.21 -8.42
C ARG A 106 -12.17 1.98 -7.43
N ILE A 107 -12.05 2.60 -6.26
CA ILE A 107 -13.03 2.52 -5.18
C ILE A 107 -13.82 3.81 -5.19
N ASP A 108 -15.07 3.74 -5.60
CA ASP A 108 -15.98 4.89 -5.58
C ASP A 108 -16.60 5.11 -4.19
N ARG A 109 -17.33 6.22 -4.04
CA ARG A 109 -17.96 6.56 -2.76
C ARG A 109 -18.98 5.50 -2.32
N ALA A 110 -19.76 4.96 -3.25
CA ALA A 110 -20.77 3.94 -2.93
C ALA A 110 -20.13 2.67 -2.40
N THR A 111 -19.03 2.22 -3.01
CA THR A 111 -18.25 1.06 -2.54
C THR A 111 -17.67 1.33 -1.15
N TYR A 112 -17.07 2.50 -0.96
CA TYR A 112 -16.54 2.91 0.34
C TYR A 112 -17.63 2.90 1.42
N ASP A 113 -18.77 3.53 1.16
CA ASP A 113 -19.88 3.61 2.12
C ASP A 113 -20.44 2.24 2.48
N SER A 114 -20.44 1.29 1.55
CA SER A 114 -20.88 -0.08 1.79
C SER A 114 -19.96 -0.87 2.72
N CYS A 115 -18.73 -0.41 2.91
CA CYS A 115 -17.71 -1.06 3.74
C CYS A 115 -17.48 -0.36 5.08
N LEU A 116 -18.28 0.66 5.42
CA LEU A 116 -18.12 1.37 6.68
C LEU A 116 -18.37 0.44 7.87
N ASP A 117 -17.46 0.47 8.81
CA ASP A 117 -17.61 -0.24 10.08
C ASP A 117 -18.49 0.59 11.03
N PRO A 118 -19.61 0.06 11.52
CA PRO A 118 -20.48 0.79 12.45
C PRO A 118 -19.91 0.87 13.87
N ASN A 119 -18.82 0.18 14.16
CA ASN A 119 -18.23 0.16 15.50
C ASN A 119 -17.41 1.42 15.76
N GLU A 120 -17.53 1.95 16.98
CA GLU A 120 -16.62 2.97 17.47
C GLU A 120 -15.43 2.33 18.17
N TYR A 121 -14.21 2.71 17.77
CA TYR A 121 -12.99 2.29 18.42
C TYR A 121 -12.41 3.43 19.24
N ARG A 122 -12.17 3.20 20.52
CA ARG A 122 -11.59 4.18 21.44
C ARG A 122 -10.20 3.74 21.89
#